data_2ff37c04aaa4bb0ffdcfc1bcdd753bc8
#
_entry.id   2ff37c04aaa4bb0ffdcfc1bcdd753bc8
#
_cell.length_a   1.000
_cell.length_b   1.000
_cell.length_c   1.000
_cell.angle_alpha   90.00
_cell.angle_beta   90.00
_cell.angle_gamma   90.00
#
_symmetry.space_group_name_H-M   'P 1'
#
loop_
_entity.id
_entity.type
_entity.pdbx_description
1 polymer ?
#
loop_
_entity_poly.entity_id
_entity_poly.type
_entity_poly.pdbx_seq_one_letter_code
_entity_poly.pdbx_strand_id
1 'polypeptide(L)'
;MDNPFLLSDGEVAEFIVKGYHLVEPELPAELNESIANQLDALDHNPGDAITEAVPELWQVLDHPRVQGALISLLGKEYEVQSHRHWHCKQPHSGHMNWHQDGLNNRDTLINRFLGLYYPTDITPDMGPTVIVPGTQFRNAPTDRMAHYTNIRGQVPLVVKAGTVAFTHYDLWHGTAANRSDHKRHMIKFLFRRTKENEQPSWNHDPESRDKPTDWNARDTSADPNNILNFSNPLQVSQSDHYKERAIRRKNWDYLMGKTA
;
A
#
# COMPACT_ATOMS: atom_id res chain seq x y z
N MET A 1 14.67 -17.41 -12.24
CA MET A 1 15.15 -17.60 -10.87
C MET A 1 14.00 -17.30 -9.93
N ASP A 2 13.77 -18.15 -8.96
CA ASP A 2 12.71 -17.89 -7.97
C ASP A 2 13.21 -16.79 -7.04
N ASN A 3 12.36 -15.77 -6.84
CA ASN A 3 12.68 -14.67 -5.94
C ASN A 3 12.56 -15.19 -4.48
N PRO A 4 13.63 -15.12 -3.66
CA PRO A 4 13.59 -15.63 -2.28
C PRO A 4 12.77 -14.77 -1.31
N PHE A 5 12.31 -13.59 -1.76
CA PHE A 5 11.56 -12.63 -0.96
C PHE A 5 10.07 -12.57 -1.30
N LEU A 6 9.53 -13.67 -1.86
CA LEU A 6 8.09 -13.78 -2.02
C LEU A 6 7.40 -13.75 -0.65
N LEU A 7 6.25 -13.09 -0.57
CA LEU A 7 5.46 -13.01 0.65
C LEU A 7 4.94 -14.39 1.08
N SER A 8 4.68 -14.55 2.36
CA SER A 8 3.99 -15.70 2.93
C SER A 8 2.46 -15.57 2.78
N ASP A 9 1.74 -16.66 3.04
CA ASP A 9 0.28 -16.66 3.10
C ASP A 9 -0.28 -15.63 4.09
N GLY A 10 0.36 -15.51 5.26
CA GLY A 10 -0.03 -14.55 6.29
C GLY A 10 0.12 -13.09 5.81
N GLU A 11 1.22 -12.75 5.15
CA GLU A 11 1.46 -11.40 4.63
C GLU A 11 0.50 -11.03 3.50
N VAL A 12 0.20 -11.98 2.60
CA VAL A 12 -0.81 -11.79 1.55
C VAL A 12 -2.20 -11.59 2.15
N ALA A 13 -2.57 -12.41 3.15
CA ALA A 13 -3.84 -12.26 3.86
C ALA A 13 -3.92 -10.91 4.58
N GLU A 14 -2.83 -10.47 5.21
CA GLU A 14 -2.76 -9.19 5.88
C GLU A 14 -2.94 -8.03 4.89
N PHE A 15 -2.32 -8.08 3.72
CA PHE A 15 -2.53 -7.08 2.67
C PHE A 15 -3.98 -7.06 2.20
N ILE A 16 -4.61 -8.22 1.97
CA ILE A 16 -6.03 -8.29 1.61
C ILE A 16 -6.92 -7.64 2.67
N VAL A 17 -6.62 -7.87 3.94
CA VAL A 17 -7.45 -7.39 5.06
C VAL A 17 -7.20 -5.92 5.37
N LYS A 18 -5.93 -5.52 5.48
CA LYS A 18 -5.53 -4.16 5.91
C LYS A 18 -5.35 -3.18 4.76
N GLY A 19 -5.07 -3.68 3.56
CA GLY A 19 -4.89 -2.86 2.37
C GLY A 19 -3.51 -2.22 2.26
N TYR A 20 -2.52 -2.62 3.06
CA TYR A 20 -1.15 -2.14 2.93
C TYR A 20 -0.13 -3.17 3.40
N HIS A 21 1.10 -3.04 2.89
CA HIS A 21 2.27 -3.82 3.29
C HIS A 21 3.53 -2.94 3.20
N LEU A 22 4.39 -3.01 4.20
CA LEU A 22 5.64 -2.24 4.23
C LEU A 22 6.80 -3.16 3.84
N VAL A 23 7.60 -2.71 2.89
CA VAL A 23 8.84 -3.37 2.49
C VAL A 23 10.01 -2.48 2.89
N GLU A 24 10.91 -3.03 3.68
CA GLU A 24 12.20 -2.43 4.03
C GLU A 24 13.29 -3.16 3.25
N PRO A 25 13.65 -2.67 2.05
CA PRO A 25 14.56 -3.39 1.16
C PRO A 25 16.02 -3.34 1.60
N GLU A 26 16.34 -2.58 2.65
CA GLU A 26 17.71 -2.40 3.14
C GLU A 26 18.64 -1.82 2.05
N LEU A 27 18.15 -0.79 1.36
CA LEU A 27 18.91 -0.09 0.34
C LEU A 27 20.16 0.59 0.93
N PRO A 28 21.25 0.71 0.15
CA PRO A 28 22.39 1.50 0.56
C PRO A 28 21.97 2.93 0.94
N ALA A 29 22.52 3.45 2.04
CA ALA A 29 22.19 4.80 2.51
C ALA A 29 22.53 5.84 1.43
N GLU A 30 23.63 5.64 0.73
CA GLU A 30 24.12 6.51 -0.36
C GLU A 30 23.12 6.60 -1.51
N LEU A 31 22.41 5.50 -1.83
CA LEU A 31 21.37 5.50 -2.86
C LEU A 31 20.20 6.38 -2.43
N ASN A 32 19.72 6.23 -1.19
CA ASN A 32 18.62 7.02 -0.65
C ASN A 32 18.99 8.50 -0.59
N GLU A 33 20.19 8.83 -0.14
CA GLU A 33 20.71 10.21 -0.10
C GLU A 33 20.86 10.81 -1.50
N SER A 34 21.39 10.04 -2.46
CA SER A 34 21.51 10.49 -3.85
C SER A 34 20.15 10.83 -4.44
N ILE A 35 19.15 9.96 -4.27
CA ILE A 35 17.78 10.21 -4.73
C ILE A 35 17.20 11.46 -4.06
N ALA A 36 17.34 11.62 -2.74
CA ALA A 36 16.85 12.79 -2.02
C ALA A 36 17.47 14.08 -2.53
N ASN A 37 18.78 14.10 -2.75
CA ASN A 37 19.53 15.26 -3.27
C ASN A 37 19.10 15.61 -4.71
N GLN A 38 18.90 14.62 -5.57
CA GLN A 38 18.39 14.85 -6.93
C GLN A 38 16.98 15.44 -6.91
N LEU A 39 16.09 14.95 -6.03
CA LEU A 39 14.74 15.50 -5.85
C LEU A 39 14.78 16.96 -5.35
N ASP A 40 15.70 17.28 -4.44
CA ASP A 40 15.87 18.66 -3.95
C ASP A 40 16.42 19.61 -5.01
N ALA A 41 17.16 19.10 -5.98
CA ALA A 41 17.73 19.87 -7.09
C ALA A 41 16.73 20.11 -8.24
N LEU A 42 15.56 19.49 -8.23
CA LEU A 42 14.54 19.69 -9.27
C LEU A 42 13.87 21.06 -9.12
N ASP A 43 13.88 21.84 -10.17
CA ASP A 43 13.22 23.16 -10.23
C ASP A 43 11.69 23.05 -10.27
N HIS A 44 11.16 21.95 -10.78
CA HIS A 44 9.74 21.67 -10.89
C HIS A 44 9.43 20.19 -10.80
N ASN A 45 8.17 19.85 -10.55
CA ASN A 45 7.72 18.46 -10.53
C ASN A 45 7.59 17.93 -11.96
N PRO A 46 8.38 16.92 -12.37
CA PRO A 46 8.34 16.39 -13.73
C PRO A 46 7.13 15.46 -14.00
N GLY A 47 6.29 15.21 -12.98
CA GLY A 47 5.17 14.28 -13.11
C GLY A 47 5.63 12.86 -13.43
N ASP A 48 5.05 12.27 -14.47
CA ASP A 48 5.36 10.91 -14.90
C ASP A 48 6.83 10.71 -15.35
N ALA A 49 7.51 11.79 -15.73
CA ALA A 49 8.92 11.77 -16.12
C ALA A 49 9.88 11.76 -14.90
N ILE A 50 9.40 11.49 -13.69
CA ILE A 50 10.25 11.47 -12.48
C ILE A 50 11.34 10.39 -12.56
N THR A 51 11.09 9.29 -13.24
CA THR A 51 12.08 8.20 -13.41
C THR A 51 13.14 8.50 -14.46
N GLU A 52 12.86 9.41 -15.39
CA GLU A 52 13.83 9.97 -16.31
C GLU A 52 14.68 11.05 -15.65
N ALA A 53 14.05 11.86 -14.78
CA ALA A 53 14.74 12.91 -14.02
C ALA A 53 15.62 12.33 -12.89
N VAL A 54 15.22 11.23 -12.28
CA VAL A 54 15.91 10.53 -11.19
C VAL A 54 15.97 9.02 -11.53
N PRO A 55 16.88 8.59 -12.43
CA PRO A 55 16.92 7.20 -12.92
C PRO A 55 17.22 6.17 -11.84
N GLU A 56 17.84 6.55 -10.74
CA GLU A 56 18.14 5.69 -9.59
C GLU A 56 16.87 5.11 -8.92
N LEU A 57 15.71 5.71 -9.16
CA LEU A 57 14.42 5.16 -8.70
C LEU A 57 14.16 3.74 -9.22
N TRP A 58 14.70 3.39 -10.39
CA TRP A 58 14.61 2.02 -10.89
C TRP A 58 15.38 1.02 -10.02
N GLN A 59 16.51 1.42 -9.41
CA GLN A 59 17.24 0.54 -8.50
C GLN A 59 16.41 0.20 -7.25
N VAL A 60 15.54 1.11 -6.80
CA VAL A 60 14.59 0.83 -5.72
C VAL A 60 13.54 -0.18 -6.17
N LEU A 61 12.94 0.04 -7.34
CA LEU A 61 11.88 -0.82 -7.87
C LEU A 61 12.40 -2.22 -8.25
N ASP A 62 13.63 -2.30 -8.75
CA ASP A 62 14.27 -3.57 -9.16
C ASP A 62 14.88 -4.34 -7.98
N HIS A 63 14.84 -3.78 -6.78
CA HIS A 63 15.37 -4.47 -5.60
C HIS A 63 14.59 -5.77 -5.32
N PRO A 64 15.29 -6.91 -5.04
CA PRO A 64 14.64 -8.22 -4.93
C PRO A 64 13.49 -8.30 -3.91
N ARG A 65 13.58 -7.60 -2.78
CA ARG A 65 12.48 -7.54 -1.78
C ARG A 65 11.26 -6.78 -2.31
N VAL A 66 11.48 -5.70 -3.05
CA VAL A 66 10.39 -4.91 -3.68
C VAL A 66 9.73 -5.75 -4.76
N GLN A 67 10.53 -6.38 -5.62
CA GLN A 67 10.05 -7.30 -6.65
C GLN A 67 9.30 -8.50 -6.07
N GLY A 68 9.78 -9.05 -4.94
CA GLY A 68 9.11 -10.16 -4.25
C GLY A 68 7.70 -9.82 -3.83
N ALA A 69 7.49 -8.65 -3.23
CA ALA A 69 6.17 -8.18 -2.84
C ALA A 69 5.27 -7.89 -4.06
N LEU A 70 5.82 -7.23 -5.12
CA LEU A 70 5.10 -6.97 -6.35
C LEU A 70 4.61 -8.26 -7.02
N ILE A 71 5.50 -9.23 -7.19
CA ILE A 71 5.17 -10.55 -7.77
C ILE A 71 4.12 -11.26 -6.93
N SER A 72 4.26 -11.24 -5.60
CA SER A 72 3.33 -11.92 -4.70
C SER A 72 1.91 -11.37 -4.79
N LEU A 73 1.75 -10.06 -4.96
CA LEU A 73 0.45 -9.39 -4.94
C LEU A 73 -0.16 -9.16 -6.33
N LEU A 74 0.66 -9.05 -7.38
CA LEU A 74 0.17 -8.79 -8.75
C LEU A 74 0.42 -9.94 -9.72
N GLY A 75 1.22 -10.94 -9.36
CA GLY A 75 1.71 -11.92 -10.32
C GLY A 75 2.99 -11.47 -11.01
N LYS A 76 3.53 -12.34 -11.86
CA LYS A 76 4.79 -12.06 -12.59
C LYS A 76 4.60 -11.05 -13.73
N GLU A 77 3.41 -10.94 -14.25
CA GLU A 77 3.04 -10.06 -15.37
C GLU A 77 2.36 -8.81 -14.82
N TYR A 78 3.13 -7.77 -14.55
CA TYR A 78 2.65 -6.46 -14.13
C TYR A 78 3.40 -5.35 -14.84
N GLU A 79 2.85 -4.14 -14.80
CA GLU A 79 3.45 -2.93 -15.36
C GLU A 79 3.50 -1.81 -14.34
N VAL A 80 4.50 -0.93 -14.48
CA VAL A 80 4.54 0.38 -13.82
C VAL A 80 3.83 1.36 -14.74
N GLN A 81 2.68 1.87 -14.30
CA GLN A 81 1.87 2.76 -15.13
C GLN A 81 2.42 4.20 -15.15
N SER A 82 1.92 4.98 -16.10
CA SER A 82 2.13 6.43 -16.18
C SER A 82 1.33 7.17 -15.11
N HIS A 83 1.54 6.86 -13.87
CA HIS A 83 0.98 7.55 -12.70
C HIS A 83 2.06 7.61 -11.63
N ARG A 84 3.14 8.32 -11.96
CA ARG A 84 4.31 8.48 -11.15
C ARG A 84 4.33 9.90 -10.63
N HIS A 85 4.16 10.07 -9.33
CA HIS A 85 4.07 11.39 -8.75
C HIS A 85 5.10 11.59 -7.64
N TRP A 86 5.90 12.62 -7.79
CA TRP A 86 6.72 13.13 -6.70
C TRP A 86 5.90 14.06 -5.81
N HIS A 87 5.76 13.70 -4.56
CA HIS A 87 5.13 14.53 -3.54
C HIS A 87 6.18 15.13 -2.62
N CYS A 88 6.44 16.41 -2.77
CA CYS A 88 7.29 17.18 -1.87
C CYS A 88 6.43 17.98 -0.90
N LYS A 89 6.47 17.61 0.37
CA LYS A 89 5.77 18.34 1.42
C LYS A 89 6.72 19.35 2.06
N GLN A 90 6.40 20.64 1.89
CA GLN A 90 7.23 21.73 2.40
C GLN A 90 7.20 21.81 3.93
N PRO A 91 8.26 22.34 4.58
CA PRO A 91 8.25 22.70 5.99
C PRO A 91 7.01 23.53 6.34
N HIS A 92 6.48 23.35 7.54
CA HIS A 92 5.35 24.12 8.09
C HIS A 92 4.10 24.16 7.19
N SER A 93 3.90 23.12 6.35
CA SER A 93 2.75 23.02 5.46
C SER A 93 1.57 22.25 6.08
N GLY A 94 0.35 22.59 5.64
CA GLY A 94 -0.89 21.99 6.14
C GLY A 94 -1.05 20.51 5.80
N HIS A 95 -2.10 19.88 6.32
CA HIS A 95 -2.50 18.52 5.99
C HIS A 95 -3.11 18.42 4.59
N MET A 96 -3.20 17.22 4.06
CA MET A 96 -4.01 16.89 2.89
C MET A 96 -5.22 16.07 3.33
N ASN A 97 -6.38 16.39 2.76
CA ASN A 97 -7.63 15.73 3.09
C ASN A 97 -7.62 14.23 2.77
N TRP A 98 -8.47 13.49 3.47
CA TRP A 98 -8.71 12.08 3.22
C TRP A 98 -9.33 11.88 1.84
N HIS A 99 -8.81 10.90 1.09
CA HIS A 99 -9.31 10.54 -0.24
C HIS A 99 -8.98 9.08 -0.59
N GLN A 100 -9.54 8.63 -1.69
CA GLN A 100 -9.19 7.41 -2.41
C GLN A 100 -8.70 7.81 -3.80
N ASP A 101 -7.65 7.18 -4.31
CA ASP A 101 -7.16 7.46 -5.66
C ASP A 101 -8.04 6.82 -6.75
N GLY A 102 -8.73 5.74 -6.44
CA GLY A 102 -9.58 4.98 -7.36
C GLY A 102 -10.90 5.64 -7.76
N LEU A 103 -11.30 6.74 -7.15
CA LEU A 103 -12.43 7.61 -7.53
C LEU A 103 -13.66 6.84 -8.02
N ASN A 104 -14.36 6.14 -7.14
CA ASN A 104 -15.60 5.41 -7.49
C ASN A 104 -15.44 4.23 -8.45
N ASN A 105 -14.24 3.78 -8.72
CA ASN A 105 -14.07 2.51 -9.39
C ASN A 105 -14.48 1.40 -8.42
N ARG A 106 -15.60 0.73 -8.70
CA ARG A 106 -16.15 -0.32 -7.85
C ARG A 106 -15.49 -1.69 -8.04
N ASP A 107 -14.33 -1.72 -8.66
CA ASP A 107 -13.54 -2.91 -8.76
C ASP A 107 -12.92 -3.23 -7.38
N THR A 108 -13.38 -4.30 -6.78
CA THR A 108 -12.89 -4.74 -5.47
C THR A 108 -11.75 -5.74 -5.56
N LEU A 109 -11.29 -6.09 -6.78
CA LEU A 109 -10.18 -7.01 -6.96
C LEU A 109 -8.84 -6.31 -6.81
N ILE A 110 -7.89 -7.01 -6.19
CA ILE A 110 -6.50 -6.55 -6.05
C ILE A 110 -5.78 -6.80 -7.38
N ASN A 111 -5.96 -5.91 -8.34
CA ASN A 111 -5.31 -5.94 -9.64
C ASN A 111 -4.37 -4.75 -9.89
N ARG A 112 -4.35 -3.79 -8.96
CA ARG A 112 -3.49 -2.60 -8.95
C ARG A 112 -3.33 -2.06 -7.54
N PHE A 113 -2.18 -1.47 -7.27
CA PHE A 113 -1.91 -0.78 -6.01
C PHE A 113 -0.80 0.26 -6.17
N LEU A 114 -0.63 1.10 -5.18
CA LEU A 114 0.41 2.11 -5.11
C LEU A 114 1.65 1.58 -4.39
N GLY A 115 2.82 1.99 -4.86
CA GLY A 115 4.06 1.92 -4.10
C GLY A 115 4.50 3.33 -3.73
N LEU A 116 4.64 3.58 -2.45
CA LEU A 116 5.05 4.86 -1.89
C LEU A 116 6.48 4.71 -1.36
N TYR A 117 7.46 5.22 -2.10
CA TYR A 117 8.87 5.18 -1.70
C TYR A 117 9.26 6.44 -0.92
N TYR A 118 10.00 6.26 0.15
CA TYR A 118 10.49 7.31 1.03
C TYR A 118 12.03 7.33 1.05
N PRO A 119 12.70 8.31 0.40
CA PRO A 119 14.16 8.38 0.36
C PRO A 119 14.81 8.82 1.67
N THR A 120 14.02 9.37 2.61
CA THR A 120 14.49 9.84 3.92
C THR A 120 13.66 9.28 5.05
N ASP A 121 14.19 9.26 6.25
CA ASP A 121 13.41 8.94 7.46
C ASP A 121 12.19 9.87 7.56
N ILE A 122 11.05 9.29 7.89
CA ILE A 122 9.81 10.06 8.11
C ILE A 122 9.46 10.01 9.58
N THR A 123 9.50 11.17 10.21
CA THR A 123 9.12 11.37 11.62
C THR A 123 7.67 11.84 11.76
N PRO A 124 7.05 11.72 12.94
CA PRO A 124 5.65 12.11 13.14
C PRO A 124 5.32 13.57 12.83
N ASP A 125 6.31 14.46 12.93
CA ASP A 125 6.17 15.91 12.69
C ASP A 125 6.44 16.32 11.23
N MET A 126 7.02 15.43 10.40
CA MET A 126 7.30 15.70 8.97
C MET A 126 6.07 15.57 8.06
N GLY A 127 4.87 15.44 8.62
CA GLY A 127 3.65 15.30 7.83
C GLY A 127 3.57 13.94 7.11
N PRO A 128 3.65 12.82 7.84
CA PRO A 128 3.59 11.49 7.24
C PRO A 128 2.31 11.28 6.42
N THR A 129 2.37 10.39 5.43
CA THR A 129 1.17 9.82 4.85
C THR A 129 0.41 9.09 5.95
N VAL A 130 -0.88 9.29 6.02
CA VAL A 130 -1.76 8.65 7.00
C VAL A 130 -2.76 7.78 6.24
N ILE A 131 -2.89 6.53 6.65
CA ILE A 131 -3.80 5.55 6.04
C ILE A 131 -4.83 5.08 7.06
N VAL A 132 -5.97 4.58 6.57
CA VAL A 132 -6.99 3.92 7.41
C VAL A 132 -7.09 2.45 6.99
N PRO A 133 -6.43 1.53 7.69
CA PRO A 133 -6.39 0.13 7.32
C PRO A 133 -7.79 -0.49 7.19
N GLY A 134 -7.99 -1.33 6.17
CA GLY A 134 -9.23 -2.06 5.94
C GLY A 134 -10.31 -1.26 5.21
N THR A 135 -10.04 -0.03 4.77
CA THR A 135 -11.03 0.83 4.12
C THR A 135 -11.07 0.72 2.60
N GLN A 136 -10.18 -0.05 2.00
CA GLN A 136 -10.04 -0.19 0.55
C GLN A 136 -11.29 -0.70 -0.17
N PHE A 137 -12.16 -1.41 0.54
CA PHE A 137 -13.42 -1.91 0.00
C PHE A 137 -14.61 -1.00 0.32
N ARG A 138 -14.34 0.19 0.83
CA ARG A 138 -15.34 1.20 1.19
C ARG A 138 -15.27 2.35 0.19
N ASN A 139 -16.36 2.53 -0.53
CA ASN A 139 -16.50 3.68 -1.41
C ASN A 139 -16.97 4.88 -0.61
N ALA A 140 -16.17 5.94 -0.57
CA ALA A 140 -16.56 7.22 0.00
C ALA A 140 -16.14 8.35 -0.93
N PRO A 141 -17.04 9.28 -1.22
CA PRO A 141 -16.72 10.50 -1.94
C PRO A 141 -15.65 11.30 -1.20
N THR A 142 -14.59 11.69 -1.87
CA THR A 142 -13.46 12.41 -1.28
C THR A 142 -13.86 13.74 -0.64
N ASP A 143 -14.79 14.45 -1.23
CA ASP A 143 -15.32 15.72 -0.73
C ASP A 143 -16.05 15.59 0.61
N ARG A 144 -16.70 14.44 0.87
CA ARG A 144 -17.37 14.17 2.16
C ARG A 144 -16.38 13.80 3.26
N MET A 145 -15.20 13.35 2.91
CA MET A 145 -14.14 12.98 3.86
C MET A 145 -13.30 14.19 4.30
N ALA A 146 -13.38 15.29 3.60
CA ALA A 146 -12.61 16.51 3.85
C ALA A 146 -12.80 17.10 5.26
N HIS A 147 -13.92 16.81 5.90
CA HIS A 147 -14.26 17.37 7.22
C HIS A 147 -13.61 16.64 8.41
N TYR A 148 -13.01 15.46 8.18
CA TYR A 148 -12.36 14.71 9.24
C TYR A 148 -10.88 15.08 9.30
N THR A 149 -10.41 15.54 10.46
CA THR A 149 -8.98 15.74 10.71
C THR A 149 -8.29 14.45 11.10
N ASN A 150 -8.96 13.63 11.91
CA ASN A 150 -8.46 12.34 12.38
C ASN A 150 -9.56 11.29 12.30
N ILE A 151 -9.18 10.07 11.92
CA ILE A 151 -10.05 8.90 11.92
C ILE A 151 -9.49 7.91 12.93
N ARG A 152 -10.33 7.41 13.85
CA ARG A 152 -9.91 6.39 14.81
C ARG A 152 -9.35 5.17 14.07
N GLY A 153 -8.19 4.68 14.48
CA GLY A 153 -7.52 3.56 13.84
C GLY A 153 -6.66 3.94 12.62
N GLN A 154 -6.53 5.24 12.32
CA GLN A 154 -5.57 5.71 11.33
C GLN A 154 -4.13 5.35 11.73
N VAL A 155 -3.30 5.09 10.74
CA VAL A 155 -1.89 4.75 10.90
C VAL A 155 -1.04 5.75 10.14
N PRO A 156 -0.22 6.56 10.82
CA PRO A 156 0.78 7.39 10.15
C PRO A 156 1.93 6.49 9.68
N LEU A 157 2.36 6.66 8.44
CA LEU A 157 3.53 5.97 7.91
C LEU A 157 4.81 6.70 8.37
N VAL A 158 5.19 6.43 9.62
CA VAL A 158 6.47 6.83 10.22
C VAL A 158 7.46 5.71 9.90
N VAL A 159 8.33 5.94 8.93
CA VAL A 159 9.14 4.90 8.30
C VAL A 159 10.58 5.33 8.15
N LYS A 160 11.47 4.38 7.94
CA LYS A 160 12.89 4.60 7.66
C LYS A 160 13.12 4.91 6.18
N ALA A 161 14.23 5.61 5.92
CA ALA A 161 14.72 5.83 4.56
C ALA A 161 14.85 4.50 3.81
N GLY A 162 14.42 4.48 2.56
CA GLY A 162 14.42 3.28 1.73
C GLY A 162 13.11 2.49 1.77
N THR A 163 12.23 2.73 2.73
CA THR A 163 10.95 2.01 2.82
C THR A 163 10.08 2.24 1.59
N VAL A 164 9.47 1.16 1.09
CA VAL A 164 8.40 1.18 0.10
C VAL A 164 7.12 0.68 0.76
N ALA A 165 6.12 1.56 0.88
CA ALA A 165 4.81 1.19 1.39
C ALA A 165 3.89 0.85 0.21
N PHE A 166 3.54 -0.43 0.04
CA PHE A 166 2.49 -0.84 -0.88
C PHE A 166 1.13 -0.60 -0.26
N THR A 167 0.26 0.11 -0.95
CA THR A 167 -1.11 0.42 -0.48
C THR A 167 -2.11 0.13 -1.58
N HIS A 168 -3.22 -0.53 -1.22
CA HIS A 168 -4.32 -0.72 -2.15
C HIS A 168 -4.75 0.63 -2.76
N TYR A 169 -5.08 0.64 -4.06
CA TYR A 169 -5.38 1.88 -4.79
C TYR A 169 -6.53 2.68 -4.18
N ASP A 170 -7.50 1.99 -3.59
CA ASP A 170 -8.66 2.58 -2.93
C ASP A 170 -8.53 2.67 -1.40
N LEU A 171 -7.35 2.42 -0.83
CA LEU A 171 -7.15 2.61 0.60
C LEU A 171 -7.31 4.09 0.96
N TRP A 172 -8.13 4.40 1.96
CA TRP A 172 -8.29 5.77 2.42
C TRP A 172 -6.99 6.30 2.99
N HIS A 173 -6.53 7.41 2.43
CA HIS A 173 -5.30 8.02 2.84
C HIS A 173 -5.36 9.56 2.75
N GLY A 174 -4.39 10.17 3.38
CA GLY A 174 -4.16 11.61 3.38
C GLY A 174 -2.75 11.89 3.87
N THR A 175 -2.45 13.13 4.22
CA THR A 175 -1.18 13.48 4.88
C THR A 175 -1.42 14.34 6.10
N ALA A 176 -0.66 14.09 7.17
CA ALA A 176 -0.60 14.99 8.31
C ALA A 176 0.07 16.33 7.94
N ALA A 177 -0.07 17.33 8.77
CA ALA A 177 0.66 18.59 8.61
C ALA A 177 2.17 18.36 8.83
N ASN A 178 3.01 18.96 8.00
CA ASN A 178 4.45 19.00 8.24
C ASN A 178 4.74 20.18 9.20
N ARG A 179 5.15 19.86 10.41
CA ARG A 179 5.49 20.85 11.45
C ARG A 179 6.99 20.98 11.66
N SER A 180 7.77 20.19 10.93
CA SER A 180 9.23 20.20 11.00
C SER A 180 9.82 21.28 10.09
N ASP A 181 11.13 21.53 10.26
CA ASP A 181 11.93 22.41 9.41
C ASP A 181 12.44 21.69 8.13
N HIS A 182 12.05 20.43 7.92
CA HIS A 182 12.53 19.60 6.82
C HIS A 182 11.45 19.38 5.76
N LYS A 183 11.87 19.31 4.49
CA LYS A 183 11.03 18.81 3.42
C LYS A 183 10.80 17.30 3.60
N ARG A 184 9.63 16.82 3.18
CA ARG A 184 9.33 15.39 3.12
C ARG A 184 9.09 14.99 1.67
N HIS A 185 9.96 14.15 1.13
CA HIS A 185 9.80 13.54 -0.18
C HIS A 185 9.05 12.20 -0.08
N MET A 186 8.22 11.93 -1.05
CA MET A 186 7.63 10.62 -1.30
C MET A 186 7.36 10.49 -2.79
N ILE A 187 7.76 9.38 -3.38
CA ILE A 187 7.49 9.08 -4.78
C ILE A 187 6.41 8.00 -4.85
N LYS A 188 5.31 8.32 -5.53
CA LYS A 188 4.19 7.42 -5.75
C LYS A 188 4.31 6.76 -7.11
N PHE A 189 4.23 5.44 -7.15
CA PHE A 189 4.12 4.62 -8.34
C PHE A 189 2.79 3.88 -8.34
N LEU A 190 2.19 3.72 -9.51
CA LEU A 190 1.03 2.85 -9.71
C LEU A 190 1.47 1.59 -10.44
N PHE A 191 1.18 0.45 -9.84
CA PHE A 191 1.42 -0.87 -10.41
C PHE A 191 0.09 -1.52 -10.78
N ARG A 192 0.06 -2.22 -11.91
CA ARG A 192 -1.11 -2.92 -12.39
C ARG A 192 -0.75 -4.29 -12.93
N ARG A 193 -1.54 -5.30 -12.56
CA ARG A 193 -1.50 -6.62 -13.18
C ARG A 193 -1.90 -6.54 -14.65
N THR A 194 -1.16 -7.24 -15.52
CA THR A 194 -1.44 -7.29 -16.95
C THR A 194 -1.97 -8.65 -17.40
N LYS A 195 -1.77 -9.71 -16.59
CA LYS A 195 -2.25 -11.05 -16.86
C LYS A 195 -2.78 -11.69 -15.57
N GLU A 196 -3.90 -12.39 -15.66
CA GLU A 196 -4.47 -13.12 -14.53
C GLU A 196 -3.53 -14.25 -14.07
N ASN A 197 -3.51 -14.51 -12.77
CA ASN A 197 -2.77 -15.63 -12.22
C ASN A 197 -3.49 -16.94 -12.54
N GLU A 198 -2.73 -17.98 -12.85
CA GLU A 198 -3.21 -19.36 -12.98
C GLU A 198 -2.98 -20.15 -11.69
N GLN A 199 -2.11 -19.66 -10.83
CA GLN A 199 -1.72 -20.22 -9.54
C GLN A 199 -1.19 -19.11 -8.64
N PRO A 200 -1.02 -19.36 -7.32
CA PRO A 200 -0.41 -18.40 -6.41
C PRO A 200 0.97 -17.93 -6.91
N SER A 201 1.22 -16.64 -6.81
CA SER A 201 2.51 -16.02 -7.19
C SER A 201 3.37 -15.66 -5.97
N TRP A 202 2.99 -16.12 -4.80
CA TRP A 202 3.71 -15.95 -3.55
C TRP A 202 4.17 -17.29 -2.98
N ASN A 203 4.81 -17.26 -1.83
CA ASN A 203 5.27 -18.47 -1.12
C ASN A 203 4.07 -19.16 -0.43
N HIS A 204 3.19 -19.77 -1.24
CA HIS A 204 1.99 -20.45 -0.76
C HIS A 204 2.33 -21.82 -0.21
N ASP A 205 1.97 -22.07 1.04
CA ASP A 205 2.03 -23.37 1.69
C ASP A 205 0.61 -23.89 2.00
N PRO A 206 0.13 -24.93 1.28
CA PRO A 206 -1.17 -25.53 1.55
C PRO A 206 -1.35 -26.05 2.98
N GLU A 207 -0.27 -26.39 3.66
CA GLU A 207 -0.27 -26.89 5.05
C GLU A 207 -0.03 -25.78 6.09
N SER A 208 0.21 -24.54 5.65
CA SER A 208 0.45 -23.41 6.55
C SER A 208 -0.76 -23.17 7.46
N ARG A 209 -0.47 -22.91 8.75
CA ARG A 209 -1.46 -22.48 9.74
C ARG A 209 -1.80 -20.99 9.64
N ASP A 210 -0.93 -20.21 8.99
CA ASP A 210 -1.07 -18.75 8.88
C ASP A 210 -2.02 -18.34 7.75
N LYS A 211 -2.37 -19.27 6.85
CA LYS A 211 -3.35 -18.99 5.80
C LYS A 211 -4.76 -18.96 6.36
N PRO A 212 -5.62 -18.05 5.90
CA PRO A 212 -7.02 -18.08 6.25
C PRO A 212 -7.70 -19.30 5.64
N THR A 213 -8.33 -20.13 6.49
CA THR A 213 -9.03 -21.34 6.07
C THR A 213 -10.53 -21.11 5.91
N ASP A 214 -11.10 -20.19 6.65
CA ASP A 214 -12.53 -19.88 6.60
C ASP A 214 -12.80 -18.38 6.69
N TRP A 215 -12.79 -17.72 5.54
CA TRP A 215 -13.09 -16.30 5.42
C TRP A 215 -14.54 -15.94 5.83
N ASN A 216 -15.44 -16.90 5.91
CA ASN A 216 -16.85 -16.71 6.23
C ASN A 216 -17.20 -17.03 7.68
N ALA A 217 -16.26 -17.52 8.47
CA ALA A 217 -16.51 -17.84 9.87
C ALA A 217 -17.12 -16.64 10.62
N ARG A 218 -18.14 -16.90 11.41
CA ARG A 218 -18.83 -15.85 12.17
C ARG A 218 -18.02 -15.37 13.34
N ASP A 219 -17.49 -16.31 14.06
CA ASP A 219 -16.58 -16.06 15.16
C ASP A 219 -15.49 -17.11 15.06
N THR A 220 -14.34 -16.62 15.07
CA THR A 220 -13.26 -17.45 14.67
C THR A 220 -12.32 -17.78 15.77
N SER A 221 -12.27 -17.04 16.77
CA SER A 221 -11.49 -17.35 17.95
C SER A 221 -11.53 -16.18 18.95
N ALA A 222 -11.23 -16.48 20.19
CA ALA A 222 -10.92 -15.48 21.19
C ALA A 222 -9.55 -14.81 20.96
N ASP A 223 -8.80 -15.19 19.92
CA ASP A 223 -7.51 -14.60 19.59
C ASP A 223 -7.69 -13.24 18.91
N PRO A 224 -7.35 -12.13 19.58
CA PRO A 224 -7.46 -10.79 19.01
C PRO A 224 -6.50 -10.55 17.82
N ASN A 225 -5.49 -11.39 17.65
CA ASN A 225 -4.51 -11.29 16.57
C ASN A 225 -4.95 -12.04 15.31
N ASN A 226 -6.05 -12.79 15.37
CA ASN A 226 -6.56 -13.45 14.18
C ASN A 226 -6.98 -12.41 13.13
N ILE A 227 -6.30 -12.43 11.99
CA ILE A 227 -6.51 -11.46 10.91
C ILE A 227 -7.96 -11.44 10.41
N LEU A 228 -8.70 -12.55 10.52
CA LEU A 228 -10.11 -12.63 10.14
C LEU A 228 -11.02 -11.79 11.05
N ASN A 229 -10.57 -11.48 12.26
CA ASN A 229 -11.32 -10.64 13.21
C ASN A 229 -11.07 -9.15 13.01
N PHE A 230 -10.17 -8.77 12.12
CA PHE A 230 -9.88 -7.37 11.86
C PHE A 230 -11.12 -6.65 11.34
N SER A 231 -11.49 -5.57 12.05
CA SER A 231 -12.58 -4.66 11.68
C SER A 231 -12.03 -3.29 11.38
N ASN A 232 -12.36 -2.74 10.23
CA ASN A 232 -12.00 -1.35 9.98
C ASN A 232 -12.92 -0.38 10.77
N PRO A 233 -12.45 0.85 11.05
CA PRO A 233 -13.19 1.80 11.90
C PRO A 233 -14.50 2.29 11.29
N LEU A 234 -14.78 2.00 10.03
CA LEU A 234 -15.97 2.43 9.30
C LEU A 234 -17.06 1.34 9.25
N GLN A 235 -16.81 0.19 9.84
CA GLN A 235 -17.85 -0.84 9.97
C GLN A 235 -18.90 -0.38 10.99
N VAL A 236 -20.14 -0.31 10.54
CA VAL A 236 -21.25 0.16 11.38
C VAL A 236 -22.20 -0.97 11.78
N SER A 237 -22.07 -2.14 11.17
CA SER A 237 -22.95 -3.28 11.45
C SER A 237 -22.24 -4.63 11.22
N GLN A 238 -22.80 -5.67 11.82
CA GLN A 238 -22.37 -7.04 11.58
C GLN A 238 -22.56 -7.45 10.10
N SER A 239 -23.60 -6.95 9.45
CA SER A 239 -23.81 -7.18 8.01
C SER A 239 -22.67 -6.60 7.16
N ASP A 240 -22.13 -5.46 7.51
CA ASP A 240 -20.97 -4.88 6.82
C ASP A 240 -19.73 -5.77 6.96
N HIS A 241 -19.53 -6.29 8.17
CA HIS A 241 -18.42 -7.19 8.43
C HIS A 241 -18.48 -8.45 7.57
N TYR A 242 -19.65 -9.07 7.41
CA TYR A 242 -19.82 -10.26 6.55
C TYR A 242 -19.62 -9.95 5.08
N LYS A 243 -20.13 -8.83 4.59
CA LYS A 243 -19.93 -8.40 3.20
C LYS A 243 -18.44 -8.19 2.90
N GLU A 244 -17.73 -7.59 3.83
CA GLU A 244 -16.32 -7.34 3.68
C GLU A 244 -15.49 -8.63 3.71
N ARG A 245 -15.82 -9.58 4.57
CA ARG A 245 -15.20 -10.92 4.56
C ARG A 245 -15.43 -11.65 3.23
N ALA A 246 -16.60 -11.54 2.64
CA ALA A 246 -16.87 -12.13 1.33
C ALA A 246 -16.00 -11.51 0.23
N ILE A 247 -15.77 -10.19 0.28
CA ILE A 247 -14.86 -9.50 -0.65
C ILE A 247 -13.41 -9.93 -0.41
N ARG A 248 -12.98 -10.06 0.84
CA ARG A 248 -11.64 -10.55 1.20
C ARG A 248 -11.41 -11.96 0.68
N ARG A 249 -12.39 -12.87 0.87
CA ARG A 249 -12.33 -14.21 0.29
C ARG A 249 -12.24 -14.19 -1.22
N LYS A 250 -13.06 -13.39 -1.89
CA LYS A 250 -13.00 -13.23 -3.34
C LYS A 250 -11.60 -12.79 -3.81
N ASN A 251 -10.96 -11.89 -3.10
CA ASN A 251 -9.59 -11.46 -3.40
C ASN A 251 -8.57 -12.59 -3.18
N TRP A 252 -8.70 -13.34 -2.10
CA TRP A 252 -7.84 -14.51 -1.89
C TRP A 252 -7.97 -15.51 -3.03
N ASP A 253 -9.21 -15.90 -3.39
CA ASP A 253 -9.46 -16.84 -4.48
C ASP A 253 -8.95 -16.30 -5.83
N TYR A 254 -9.13 -15.01 -6.09
CA TYR A 254 -8.61 -14.32 -7.28
C TYR A 254 -7.08 -14.38 -7.36
N LEU A 255 -6.38 -14.07 -6.28
CA LEU A 255 -4.92 -14.14 -6.24
C LEU A 255 -4.41 -15.57 -6.35
N MET A 256 -5.16 -16.56 -5.85
CA MET A 256 -4.90 -18.01 -6.01
C MET A 256 -5.04 -18.50 -7.45
N GLY A 257 -5.50 -17.67 -8.39
CA GLY A 257 -5.77 -18.09 -9.77
C GLY A 257 -7.09 -18.85 -9.94
N LYS A 258 -7.97 -18.78 -8.96
CA LYS A 258 -9.34 -19.31 -9.12
C LYS A 258 -10.19 -18.27 -9.83
N THR A 259 -10.94 -18.69 -10.83
CA THR A 259 -11.89 -17.78 -11.53
C THR A 259 -12.88 -17.19 -10.51
N ALA A 260 -12.98 -15.85 -10.54
CA ALA A 260 -13.84 -15.08 -9.66
C ALA A 260 -15.34 -15.23 -10.02
#